data_e60acf3ea1a7b39f0bacc2233584398b
#
_entry.id   e60acf3ea1a7b39f0bacc2233584398b
#
_cell.length_a   1.000
_cell.length_b   1.000
_cell.length_c   1.000
_cell.angle_alpha   90.00
_cell.angle_beta   90.00
_cell.angle_gamma   90.00
#
_symmetry.space_group_name_H-M   'P 1'
#
loop_
_entity.id
_entity.type
_entity.pdbx_description
1 polymer ?
#
loop_
_entity_poly.entity_id
_entity_poly.type
_entity_poly.pdbx_seq_one_letter_code
_entity_poly.pdbx_strand_id
1 'polypeptide(L)'
;FDDILETNLRGSYLAARAVMPIMMKKKRGHIINILSVAANTVFTNSSAYSASKAGMLAMFNVIRAEVRKFNIKITNIMPGATDTPMWSNASRQKYQHRMMTPKEIAEITIMAANQPKKVVIEDIVIKPIKGDL
;
A
#
# COMPACT_ATOMS: atom_id res chain seq x y z
N PHE A 1 -0.15 -6.82 18.82
CA PHE A 1 -1.19 -5.94 18.23
C PHE A 1 -0.68 -4.52 18.10
N ASP A 2 -0.27 -3.89 19.20
CA ASP A 2 0.10 -2.47 19.25
C ASP A 2 1.31 -2.15 18.36
N ASP A 3 2.36 -2.96 18.37
CA ASP A 3 3.55 -2.76 17.53
C ASP A 3 3.22 -2.73 16.01
N ILE A 4 2.27 -3.55 15.59
CA ILE A 4 1.84 -3.59 14.18
C ILE A 4 1.07 -2.31 13.83
N LEU A 5 0.18 -1.85 14.69
CA LEU A 5 -0.55 -0.60 14.48
C LEU A 5 0.37 0.61 14.55
N GLU A 6 1.29 0.62 15.51
CA GLU A 6 2.28 1.68 15.67
C GLU A 6 3.16 1.82 14.41
N THR A 7 3.68 0.71 13.93
CA THR A 7 4.57 0.71 12.75
C THR A 7 3.79 1.00 11.47
N ASN A 8 2.75 0.23 11.18
CA ASN A 8 2.07 0.31 9.89
C ASN A 8 1.16 1.54 9.79
N LEU A 9 0.28 1.73 10.76
CA LEU A 9 -0.74 2.79 10.68
C LEU A 9 -0.20 4.14 11.16
N ARG A 10 0.28 4.19 12.41
CA ARG A 10 0.79 5.45 12.97
C ARG A 10 2.05 5.93 12.26
N GLY A 11 2.98 5.03 11.92
CA GLY A 11 4.18 5.38 11.16
C GLY A 11 3.84 6.00 9.81
N SER A 12 2.88 5.43 9.07
CA SER A 12 2.41 5.98 7.79
C SER A 12 1.75 7.34 7.95
N TYR A 13 0.94 7.52 9.01
CA TYR A 13 0.36 8.82 9.35
C TYR A 13 1.44 9.88 9.60
N LEU A 14 2.43 9.57 10.42
CA LEU A 14 3.52 10.51 10.75
C LEU A 14 4.33 10.89 9.52
N ALA A 15 4.63 9.92 8.64
CA ALA A 15 5.32 10.19 7.38
C ALA A 15 4.50 11.12 6.47
N ALA A 16 3.22 10.82 6.28
CA ALA A 16 2.34 11.68 5.49
C ALA A 16 2.23 13.09 6.09
N ARG A 17 2.04 13.20 7.40
CA ARG A 17 1.98 14.47 8.13
C ARG A 17 3.24 15.31 7.94
N ALA A 18 4.41 14.69 7.90
CA ALA A 18 5.68 15.39 7.74
C ALA A 18 5.86 15.97 6.32
N VAL A 19 5.45 15.25 5.27
CA VAL A 19 5.66 15.69 3.89
C VAL A 19 4.52 16.56 3.34
N MET A 20 3.32 16.41 3.88
CA MET A 20 2.12 17.07 3.37
C MET A 20 2.22 18.60 3.29
N PRO A 21 2.68 19.33 4.32
CA PRO A 21 2.79 20.78 4.25
C PRO A 21 3.70 21.26 3.12
N ILE A 22 4.78 20.52 2.86
CA ILE A 22 5.74 20.81 1.78
C ILE A 22 5.08 20.62 0.42
N MET A 23 4.35 19.51 0.24
CA MET A 23 3.64 19.22 -1.00
C MET A 23 2.51 20.23 -1.26
N MET A 24 1.75 20.59 -0.23
CA MET A 24 0.67 21.57 -0.32
C MET A 24 1.21 22.95 -0.73
N LYS A 25 2.32 23.39 -0.12
CA LYS A 25 2.98 24.65 -0.50
C LYS A 25 3.45 24.65 -1.95
N LYS A 26 4.00 23.53 -2.41
CA LYS A 26 4.46 23.35 -3.80
C LYS A 26 3.33 23.11 -4.79
N LYS A 27 2.11 22.84 -4.32
CA LYS A 27 0.94 22.44 -5.12
C LYS A 27 1.25 21.26 -6.05
N ARG A 28 2.07 20.35 -5.58
CA ARG A 28 2.45 19.09 -6.27
C ARG A 28 3.00 18.08 -5.29
N GLY A 29 2.77 16.84 -5.57
CA GLY A 29 3.29 15.71 -4.80
C GLY A 29 2.62 14.41 -5.22
N HIS A 30 3.23 13.31 -4.86
CA HIS A 30 2.65 11.99 -5.03
C HIS A 30 3.07 11.11 -3.85
N ILE A 31 2.10 10.60 -3.12
CA ILE A 31 2.30 9.60 -2.07
C ILE A 31 1.84 8.26 -2.63
N ILE A 32 2.70 7.28 -2.60
CA ILE A 32 2.37 5.91 -2.99
C ILE A 32 2.46 5.03 -1.76
N ASN A 33 1.35 4.41 -1.38
CA ASN A 33 1.26 3.54 -0.23
C ASN A 33 1.31 2.09 -0.65
N ILE A 34 2.20 1.33 -0.05
CA ILE A 34 2.21 -0.12 -0.20
C ILE A 34 1.36 -0.71 0.93
N LEU A 35 0.13 -1.01 0.58
CA LEU A 35 -0.86 -1.62 1.49
C LEU A 35 -0.77 -3.16 1.47
N SER A 36 -1.90 -3.79 1.30
CA SER A 36 -2.06 -5.24 1.10
C SER A 36 -3.51 -5.51 0.71
N VAL A 37 -3.78 -6.61 0.04
CA VAL A 37 -5.14 -7.16 -0.12
C VAL A 37 -5.82 -7.41 1.23
N ALA A 38 -5.05 -7.60 2.31
CA ALA A 38 -5.57 -7.71 3.68
C ALA A 38 -6.28 -6.46 4.20
N ALA A 39 -6.22 -5.34 3.47
CA ALA A 39 -7.00 -4.15 3.79
C ALA A 39 -8.51 -4.35 3.56
N ASN A 40 -8.90 -5.27 2.69
CA ASN A 40 -10.29 -5.52 2.30
C ASN A 40 -10.63 -7.01 2.07
N THR A 41 -9.70 -7.91 2.34
CA THR A 41 -9.88 -9.37 2.22
C THR A 41 -9.61 -10.01 3.58
N VAL A 42 -10.43 -10.99 3.94
CA VAL A 42 -10.30 -11.69 5.23
C VAL A 42 -9.23 -12.77 5.13
N PHE A 43 -8.25 -12.69 6.03
CA PHE A 43 -7.26 -13.74 6.27
C PHE A 43 -7.29 -14.14 7.74
N THR A 44 -7.43 -15.42 8.03
CA THR A 44 -7.42 -15.94 9.40
C THR A 44 -6.06 -15.67 10.06
N ASN A 45 -6.05 -15.52 11.38
CA ASN A 45 -4.85 -15.27 12.19
C ASN A 45 -4.08 -13.95 11.85
N SER A 46 -4.70 -13.02 11.15
CA SER A 46 -4.06 -11.76 10.75
C SER A 46 -4.82 -10.50 11.16
N SER A 47 -5.59 -10.58 12.25
CA SER A 47 -6.48 -9.47 12.69
C SER A 47 -5.75 -8.14 12.88
N ALA A 48 -4.61 -8.12 13.57
CA ALA A 48 -3.83 -6.89 13.79
C ALA A 48 -3.28 -6.32 12.47
N TYR A 49 -2.75 -7.19 11.62
CA TYR A 49 -2.22 -6.80 10.30
C TYR A 49 -3.33 -6.25 9.41
N SER A 50 -4.44 -6.98 9.30
CA SER A 50 -5.60 -6.54 8.51
C SER A 50 -6.17 -5.22 9.03
N ALA A 51 -6.31 -5.07 10.36
CA ALA A 51 -6.75 -3.81 10.97
C ALA A 51 -5.81 -2.66 10.61
N SER A 52 -4.49 -2.87 10.68
CA SER A 52 -3.51 -1.84 10.30
C SER A 52 -3.62 -1.43 8.84
N LYS A 53 -3.75 -2.39 7.93
CA LYS A 53 -3.84 -2.12 6.48
C LYS A 53 -5.20 -1.52 6.08
N ALA A 54 -6.29 -1.96 6.70
CA ALA A 54 -7.61 -1.36 6.51
C ALA A 54 -7.65 0.09 7.04
N GLY A 55 -7.07 0.33 8.21
CA GLY A 55 -6.92 1.67 8.77
C GLY A 55 -6.09 2.60 7.87
N MET A 56 -4.97 2.10 7.32
CA MET A 56 -4.18 2.85 6.33
C MET A 56 -5.00 3.19 5.09
N LEU A 57 -5.74 2.23 4.52
CA LEU A 57 -6.57 2.45 3.34
C LEU A 57 -7.61 3.54 3.60
N ALA A 58 -8.35 3.44 4.70
CA ALA A 58 -9.34 4.43 5.09
C ALA A 58 -8.72 5.82 5.29
N MET A 59 -7.63 5.91 6.03
CA MET A 59 -6.90 7.16 6.29
C MET A 59 -6.45 7.82 4.99
N PHE A 60 -5.80 7.09 4.10
CA PHE A 60 -5.29 7.66 2.86
C PHE A 60 -6.39 8.00 1.85
N ASN A 61 -7.54 7.35 1.91
CA ASN A 61 -8.71 7.75 1.12
C ASN A 61 -9.26 9.11 1.57
N VAL A 62 -9.29 9.38 2.88
CA VAL A 62 -9.67 10.69 3.41
C VAL A 62 -8.65 11.75 3.00
N ILE A 63 -7.36 11.51 3.25
CA ILE A 63 -6.29 12.44 2.88
C ILE A 63 -6.32 12.73 1.37
N ARG A 64 -6.55 11.73 0.53
CA ARG A 64 -6.68 11.89 -0.92
C ARG A 64 -7.75 12.92 -1.28
N ALA A 65 -8.92 12.84 -0.67
CA ALA A 65 -10.00 13.78 -0.91
C ALA A 65 -9.63 15.21 -0.48
N GLU A 66 -8.97 15.35 0.66
CA GLU A 66 -8.57 16.65 1.22
C GLU A 66 -7.47 17.35 0.39
N VAL A 67 -6.51 16.59 -0.15
CA VAL A 67 -5.33 17.16 -0.83
C VAL A 67 -5.47 17.29 -2.34
N ARG A 68 -6.53 16.76 -2.92
CA ARG A 68 -6.81 16.83 -4.37
C ARG A 68 -6.77 18.26 -4.90
N LYS A 69 -7.31 19.22 -4.15
CA LYS A 69 -7.29 20.66 -4.48
C LYS A 69 -5.88 21.28 -4.55
N PHE A 70 -4.87 20.60 -4.02
CA PHE A 70 -3.47 21.02 -4.09
C PHE A 70 -2.67 20.28 -5.17
N ASN A 71 -3.33 19.55 -6.08
CA ASN A 71 -2.70 18.72 -7.11
C ASN A 71 -1.75 17.65 -6.55
N ILE A 72 -2.05 17.14 -5.36
CA ILE A 72 -1.31 16.04 -4.74
C ILE A 72 -2.01 14.74 -5.08
N LYS A 73 -1.24 13.77 -5.57
CA LYS A 73 -1.71 12.44 -5.92
C LYS A 73 -1.51 11.49 -4.75
N ILE A 74 -2.45 10.58 -4.55
CA ILE A 74 -2.30 9.46 -3.61
C ILE A 74 -2.70 8.18 -4.32
N THR A 75 -1.78 7.23 -4.33
CA THR A 75 -1.96 5.89 -4.91
C THR A 75 -1.82 4.84 -3.83
N ASN A 76 -2.79 3.95 -3.73
CA ASN A 76 -2.74 2.77 -2.87
C ASN A 76 -2.44 1.54 -3.73
N ILE A 77 -1.37 0.84 -3.43
CA ILE A 77 -1.03 -0.44 -4.05
C ILE A 77 -1.33 -1.54 -3.05
N MET A 78 -2.18 -2.46 -3.41
CA MET A 78 -2.64 -3.57 -2.57
C MET A 78 -2.17 -4.91 -3.12
N PRO A 79 -0.90 -5.30 -2.82
CA PRO A 79 -0.39 -6.59 -3.25
C PRO A 79 -1.01 -7.74 -2.45
N GLY A 80 -1.25 -8.85 -3.15
CA GLY A 80 -1.43 -10.16 -2.54
C GLY A 80 -0.08 -10.82 -2.20
N ALA A 81 -0.06 -12.14 -2.16
CA ALA A 81 1.11 -12.91 -1.77
C ALA A 81 2.34 -12.57 -2.63
N THR A 82 3.35 -12.00 -1.99
CA THR A 82 4.62 -11.60 -2.58
C THR A 82 5.77 -12.29 -1.84
N ASP A 83 6.71 -12.88 -2.57
CA ASP A 83 7.83 -13.62 -2.01
C ASP A 83 8.84 -12.70 -1.31
N THR A 84 8.67 -12.54 -0.01
CA THR A 84 9.50 -11.70 0.84
C THR A 84 9.82 -12.42 2.16
N PRO A 85 10.84 -11.96 2.92
CA PRO A 85 11.14 -12.49 4.26
C PRO A 85 10.01 -12.33 5.29
N MET A 86 8.93 -11.65 4.96
CA MET A 86 7.72 -11.58 5.78
C MET A 86 7.04 -12.94 5.94
N TRP A 87 7.22 -13.82 4.96
CA TRP A 87 6.78 -15.21 5.01
C TRP A 87 7.83 -16.07 5.68
N SER A 88 7.40 -17.12 6.41
CA SER A 88 8.33 -18.13 6.95
C SER A 88 9.08 -18.84 5.82
N ASN A 89 10.28 -19.32 6.11
CA ASN A 89 11.05 -20.09 5.12
C ASN A 89 10.28 -21.33 4.60
N ALA A 90 9.56 -22.01 5.48
CA ALA A 90 8.73 -23.16 5.10
C ALA A 90 7.61 -22.75 4.13
N SER A 91 6.91 -21.63 4.39
CA SER A 91 5.88 -21.11 3.50
C SER A 91 6.45 -20.70 2.15
N ARG A 92 7.61 -20.04 2.15
CA ARG A 92 8.31 -19.66 0.91
C ARG A 92 8.69 -20.87 0.08
N GLN A 93 9.33 -21.88 0.68
CA GLN A 93 9.67 -23.11 -0.02
C GLN A 93 8.47 -23.81 -0.65
N LYS A 94 7.33 -23.79 0.05
CA LYS A 94 6.10 -24.44 -0.43
C LYS A 94 5.37 -23.67 -1.49
N TYR A 95 5.31 -22.33 -1.37
CA TYR A 95 4.38 -21.50 -2.14
C TYR A 95 5.03 -20.45 -3.04
N GLN A 96 6.38 -20.26 -3.00
CA GLN A 96 7.05 -19.21 -3.80
C GLN A 96 6.71 -19.27 -5.30
N HIS A 97 6.49 -20.47 -5.84
CA HIS A 97 6.10 -20.62 -7.25
C HIS A 97 4.71 -20.08 -7.58
N ARG A 98 3.90 -19.76 -6.55
CA ARG A 98 2.59 -19.11 -6.69
C ARG A 98 2.63 -17.63 -6.30
N MET A 99 3.69 -17.18 -5.66
CA MET A 99 3.84 -15.80 -5.21
C MET A 99 4.34 -14.89 -6.33
N MET A 100 3.96 -13.64 -6.25
CA MET A 100 4.59 -12.57 -7.04
C MET A 100 5.98 -12.26 -6.49
N THR A 101 6.83 -11.70 -7.31
CA THR A 101 8.14 -11.19 -6.88
C THR A 101 8.05 -9.73 -6.44
N PRO A 102 8.94 -9.27 -5.53
CA PRO A 102 9.04 -7.84 -5.20
C PRO A 102 9.28 -6.94 -6.43
N LYS A 103 10.00 -7.46 -7.43
CA LYS A 103 10.28 -6.74 -8.68
C LYS A 103 9.00 -6.45 -9.46
N GLU A 104 8.11 -7.41 -9.58
CA GLU A 104 6.82 -7.22 -10.26
C GLU A 104 5.98 -6.13 -9.58
N ILE A 105 5.98 -6.08 -8.24
CA ILE A 105 5.29 -5.02 -7.50
C ILE A 105 5.96 -3.67 -7.73
N ALA A 106 7.30 -3.62 -7.75
CA ALA A 106 8.05 -2.39 -7.99
C ALA A 106 7.80 -1.84 -9.40
N GLU A 107 7.74 -2.68 -10.43
CA GLU A 107 7.45 -2.27 -11.81
C GLU A 107 6.06 -1.63 -11.93
N ILE A 108 5.06 -2.20 -11.30
CA ILE A 108 3.69 -1.64 -11.27
C ILE A 108 3.67 -0.32 -10.48
N THR A 109 4.44 -0.24 -9.39
CA THR A 109 4.56 0.98 -8.59
C THR A 109 5.16 2.12 -9.42
N ILE A 110 6.22 1.84 -10.19
CA ILE A 110 6.86 2.82 -11.09
C ILE A 110 5.90 3.23 -12.20
N MET A 111 5.15 2.29 -12.78
CA MET A 111 4.12 2.59 -13.78
C MET A 111 3.07 3.56 -13.23
N ALA A 112 2.61 3.34 -12.01
CA ALA A 112 1.65 4.23 -11.35
C ALA A 112 2.25 5.62 -11.06
N ALA A 113 3.54 5.68 -10.69
CA ALA A 113 4.25 6.94 -10.42
C ALA A 113 4.45 7.79 -11.69
N ASN A 114 4.63 7.15 -12.85
CA ASN A 114 4.95 7.80 -14.11
C ASN A 114 3.74 8.27 -14.92
N GLN A 115 2.56 8.34 -14.31
CA GLN A 115 1.38 8.85 -14.99
C GLN A 115 1.46 10.37 -15.24
N PRO A 116 0.85 10.88 -16.32
CA PRO A 116 0.82 12.31 -16.63
C PRO A 116 0.31 13.16 -15.45
N LYS A 117 0.68 14.43 -15.42
CA LYS A 117 0.32 15.35 -14.31
C LYS A 117 -1.16 15.38 -13.96
N LYS A 118 -2.03 15.25 -14.96
CA LYS A 118 -3.49 15.29 -14.79
C LYS A 118 -4.11 13.94 -14.43
N VAL A 119 -3.32 12.88 -14.40
CA VAL A 119 -3.81 11.51 -14.17
C VAL A 119 -3.27 10.98 -12.85
N VAL A 120 -4.10 10.32 -12.09
CA VAL A 120 -3.71 9.54 -10.92
C VAL A 120 -4.38 8.16 -11.00
N ILE A 121 -3.60 7.12 -10.77
CA ILE A 121 -4.12 5.79 -10.51
C ILE A 121 -4.33 5.71 -8.99
N GLU A 122 -5.57 5.59 -8.56
CA GLU A 122 -5.90 5.73 -7.14
C GLU A 122 -5.65 4.45 -6.35
N ASP A 123 -6.15 3.34 -6.86
CA ASP A 123 -6.03 2.04 -6.19
C ASP A 123 -5.66 0.97 -7.21
N ILE A 124 -4.68 0.14 -6.85
CA ILE A 124 -4.25 -1.01 -7.65
C ILE A 124 -4.27 -2.25 -6.76
N VAL A 125 -5.08 -3.21 -7.13
CA VAL A 125 -5.06 -4.56 -6.52
C VAL A 125 -4.25 -5.47 -7.42
N ILE A 126 -3.23 -6.11 -6.86
CA ILE A 126 -2.32 -7.01 -7.58
C ILE A 126 -2.32 -8.35 -6.88
N LYS A 127 -2.71 -9.39 -7.59
CA LYS A 127 -2.77 -10.75 -7.02
C LYS A 127 -1.99 -11.73 -7.88
N PRO A 128 -1.47 -12.80 -7.29
CA PRO A 128 -1.04 -13.95 -8.08
C PRO A 128 -2.17 -14.43 -8.97
N ILE A 129 -1.87 -14.89 -10.17
CA ILE A 129 -2.90 -15.32 -11.13
C ILE A 129 -3.80 -16.44 -10.59
N LYS A 130 -3.30 -17.26 -9.66
CA LYS A 130 -4.05 -18.33 -9.00
C LYS A 130 -4.77 -17.86 -7.72
N GLY A 131 -4.80 -16.55 -7.47
CA GLY A 131 -5.46 -15.98 -6.29
C GLY A 131 -4.62 -16.00 -5.02
N ASP A 132 -5.30 -15.75 -3.91
CA ASP A 132 -4.67 -15.68 -2.58
C ASP A 132 -4.16 -17.05 -2.10
N LEU A 133 -3.24 -17.05 -1.14
CA LEU A 133 -2.70 -18.26 -0.48
C LEU A 133 -3.41 -18.56 0.83
#